data_fe06e08a9d8f7a64f080ae4825a22f67
#
_entry.id   fe06e08a9d8f7a64f080ae4825a22f67
#
_cell.length_a   1.000
_cell.length_b   1.000
_cell.length_c   1.000
_cell.angle_alpha   90.00
_cell.angle_beta   90.00
_cell.angle_gamma   90.00
#
_symmetry.space_group_name_H-M   'P 1'
#
loop_
_entity.id
_entity.type
_entity.pdbx_description
1 polymer ?
#
loop_
_entity_poly.entity_id
_entity_poly.type
_entity_poly.pdbx_seq_one_letter_code
_entity_poly.pdbx_strand_id
1 'polypeptide(L)'
;MPVIGVLTLELWVEASHSLKDKRQVVRSLKDRLREKFNVSVAEIEGLDSWQNAVVAVVTVANDRTYAEKVLQAAETHAADLLGGTLRASGMEWL
;
A
#
# COMPACT_ATOMS: atom_id res chain seq x y z
N MET A 1 12.61 11.41 19.07
CA MET A 1 12.27 11.88 17.69
C MET A 1 11.36 10.87 17.03
N PRO A 2 10.32 11.30 16.33
CA PRO A 2 9.50 10.35 15.59
C PRO A 2 10.25 9.82 14.37
N VAL A 3 9.98 8.58 14.03
CA VAL A 3 10.45 7.94 12.81
C VAL A 3 9.23 7.75 11.91
N ILE A 4 9.33 8.21 10.67
CA ILE A 4 8.25 8.10 9.69
C ILE A 4 8.77 7.28 8.51
N GLY A 5 8.11 6.17 8.24
CA GLY A 5 8.42 5.32 7.10
C GLY A 5 7.28 5.32 6.09
N VAL A 6 7.64 5.23 4.82
CA VAL A 6 6.69 5.18 3.70
C VAL A 6 6.96 3.93 2.88
N LEU A 7 5.95 3.11 2.72
CA LEU A 7 5.96 1.98 1.80
C LEU A 7 5.12 2.38 0.59
N THR A 8 5.70 2.30 -0.59
CA THR A 8 5.01 2.57 -1.85
C THR A 8 4.73 1.26 -2.57
N LEU A 9 3.48 1.06 -2.98
CA LEU A 9 3.03 -0.13 -3.69
C LEU A 9 2.52 0.28 -5.07
N GLU A 10 3.09 -0.29 -6.12
CA GLU A 10 2.64 -0.06 -7.50
C GLU A 10 1.79 -1.24 -7.95
N LEU A 11 0.53 -0.96 -8.31
CA LEU A 11 -0.45 -1.95 -8.69
C LEU A 11 -0.80 -1.82 -10.17
N TRP A 12 -1.00 -2.98 -10.79
CA TRP A 12 -1.60 -3.07 -12.11
C TRP A 12 -2.75 -4.08 -12.05
N VAL A 13 -3.98 -3.57 -12.12
CA VAL A 13 -5.18 -4.39 -12.02
C VAL A 13 -5.61 -4.80 -13.43
N GLU A 14 -5.04 -5.91 -13.91
CA GLU A 14 -5.16 -6.34 -15.30
C GLU A 14 -6.61 -6.59 -15.73
N ALA A 15 -7.41 -7.20 -14.86
CA ALA A 15 -8.80 -7.54 -15.14
C ALA A 15 -9.77 -6.37 -14.98
N SER A 16 -9.28 -5.18 -14.62
CA SER A 16 -10.15 -4.02 -14.43
C SER A 16 -10.60 -3.44 -15.77
N HIS A 17 -11.90 -3.22 -15.90
CA HIS A 17 -12.53 -2.63 -17.09
C HIS A 17 -13.16 -1.26 -16.79
N SER A 18 -12.98 -0.75 -15.58
CA SER A 18 -13.56 0.54 -15.18
C SER A 18 -12.84 1.08 -13.95
N LEU A 19 -13.03 2.38 -13.67
CA LEU A 19 -12.56 2.97 -12.42
C LEU A 19 -13.18 2.30 -11.20
N LYS A 20 -14.43 1.87 -11.31
CA LYS A 20 -15.13 1.19 -10.22
C LYS A 20 -14.44 -0.13 -9.87
N ASP A 21 -14.07 -0.92 -10.85
CA ASP A 21 -13.37 -2.20 -10.62
C ASP A 21 -12.04 -1.98 -9.91
N LYS A 22 -11.25 -1.02 -10.40
CA LYS A 22 -9.96 -0.71 -9.78
C LYS A 22 -10.14 -0.17 -8.37
N ARG A 23 -11.09 0.74 -8.15
CA ARG A 23 -11.34 1.33 -6.84
C ARG A 23 -11.74 0.29 -5.79
N GLN A 24 -12.45 -0.76 -6.20
CA GLN A 24 -12.79 -1.86 -5.29
C GLN A 24 -11.54 -2.59 -4.81
N VAL A 25 -10.59 -2.86 -5.70
CA VAL A 25 -9.32 -3.51 -5.34
C VAL A 25 -8.52 -2.62 -4.39
N VAL A 26 -8.38 -1.33 -4.72
CA VAL A 26 -7.63 -0.37 -3.90
C VAL A 26 -8.28 -0.21 -2.53
N ARG A 27 -9.61 -0.09 -2.47
CA ARG A 27 -10.34 0.06 -1.21
C ARG A 27 -10.15 -1.16 -0.32
N SER A 28 -10.27 -2.35 -0.89
CA SER A 28 -10.08 -3.60 -0.15
C SER A 28 -8.67 -3.67 0.45
N LEU A 29 -7.67 -3.32 -0.33
CA LEU A 29 -6.28 -3.27 0.14
C LEU A 29 -6.12 -2.28 1.30
N LYS A 30 -6.63 -1.06 1.14
CA LYS A 30 -6.55 -0.03 2.17
C LYS A 30 -7.21 -0.48 3.47
N ASP A 31 -8.42 -1.01 3.37
CA ASP A 31 -9.17 -1.45 4.54
C ASP A 31 -8.45 -2.57 5.29
N ARG A 32 -7.93 -3.55 4.57
CA ARG A 32 -7.22 -4.67 5.17
C ARG A 32 -5.92 -4.27 5.84
N LEU A 33 -5.17 -3.36 5.24
CA LEU A 33 -3.93 -2.86 5.84
C LEU A 33 -4.22 -2.04 7.10
N ARG A 34 -5.27 -1.21 7.07
CA ARG A 34 -5.65 -0.41 8.24
C ARG A 34 -6.15 -1.25 9.40
N GLU A 35 -6.89 -2.31 9.12
CA GLU A 35 -7.40 -3.21 10.16
C GLU A 35 -6.27 -3.93 10.88
N LYS A 36 -5.23 -4.32 10.15
CA LYS A 36 -4.19 -5.18 10.68
C LYS A 36 -2.99 -4.43 11.24
N PHE A 37 -2.69 -3.25 10.71
CA PHE A 37 -1.48 -2.51 11.06
C PHE A 37 -1.81 -1.07 11.44
N ASN A 38 -0.94 -0.48 12.25
CA ASN A 38 -1.04 0.93 12.60
C ASN A 38 -0.43 1.77 11.47
N VAL A 39 -1.20 1.95 10.40
CA VAL A 39 -0.76 2.65 9.20
C VAL A 39 -1.85 3.57 8.66
N SER A 40 -1.43 4.62 7.97
CA SER A 40 -2.26 5.42 7.09
C SER A 40 -2.05 4.95 5.67
N VAL A 41 -3.11 4.84 4.89
CA VAL A 41 -3.03 4.33 3.52
C VAL A 41 -3.81 5.23 2.57
N ALA A 42 -3.18 5.59 1.45
CA ALA A 42 -3.84 6.41 0.43
C ALA A 42 -3.36 6.01 -0.97
N GLU A 43 -4.26 6.09 -1.94
CA GLU A 43 -3.89 6.04 -3.34
C GLU A 43 -3.35 7.42 -3.72
N ILE A 44 -2.11 7.49 -4.23
CA ILE A 44 -1.42 8.75 -4.49
C ILE A 44 -1.22 9.06 -5.97
N GLU A 45 -1.28 8.06 -6.83
CA GLU A 45 -1.17 8.23 -8.30
C GLU A 45 -2.07 7.26 -9.01
N GLY A 46 -2.46 7.60 -10.23
CA GLY A 46 -3.28 6.75 -11.08
C GLY A 46 -4.76 6.83 -10.77
N LEU A 47 -5.22 7.86 -10.07
CA LEU A 47 -6.62 7.99 -9.62
C LEU A 47 -7.62 7.87 -10.76
N ASP A 48 -7.30 8.35 -11.95
CA ASP A 48 -8.16 8.29 -13.13
C ASP A 48 -7.84 7.13 -14.06
N SER A 49 -6.85 6.32 -13.74
CA SER A 49 -6.50 5.14 -14.51
C SER A 49 -7.40 3.96 -14.14
N TRP A 50 -7.83 3.20 -15.14
CA TRP A 50 -8.65 2.01 -14.90
C TRP A 50 -7.86 0.85 -14.29
N GLN A 51 -6.54 0.83 -14.48
CA GLN A 51 -5.71 -0.32 -14.13
C GLN A 51 -4.56 0.04 -13.20
N ASN A 52 -3.97 1.22 -13.39
CA ASN A 52 -2.77 1.61 -12.64
C ASN A 52 -3.14 2.31 -11.34
N ALA A 53 -2.44 1.97 -10.27
CA ALA A 53 -2.57 2.65 -8.98
C ALA A 53 -1.23 2.64 -8.26
N VAL A 54 -0.92 3.75 -7.60
CA VAL A 54 0.20 3.83 -6.67
C VAL A 54 -0.38 4.14 -5.30
N VAL A 55 -0.10 3.27 -4.35
CA VAL A 55 -0.63 3.35 -2.97
C VAL A 55 0.53 3.57 -2.02
N ALA A 56 0.41 4.58 -1.16
CA ALA A 56 1.37 4.83 -0.11
C ALA A 56 0.83 4.34 1.23
N VAL A 57 1.69 3.68 1.98
CA VAL A 57 1.42 3.15 3.32
C VAL A 57 2.41 3.80 4.27
N VAL A 58 1.93 4.53 5.27
CA VAL A 58 2.78 5.31 6.17
C VAL A 58 2.60 4.86 7.60
N THR A 59 3.71 4.68 8.30
CA THR A 59 3.70 4.41 9.74
C THR A 59 4.58 5.42 10.47
N VAL A 60 4.23 5.70 11.70
CA VAL A 60 5.02 6.53 12.60
C VAL A 60 5.33 5.71 13.86
N ALA A 61 6.57 5.81 14.33
CA ALA A 61 7.01 5.13 15.55
C ALA A 61 8.13 5.95 16.21
N ASN A 62 8.51 5.57 17.41
CA ASN A 62 9.66 6.18 18.09
C ASN A 62 10.95 5.38 17.84
N ASP A 63 10.88 4.28 17.11
CA ASP A 63 11.99 3.39 16.83
C ASP A 63 11.96 2.91 15.38
N ARG A 64 13.09 3.04 14.69
CA ARG A 64 13.20 2.67 13.27
C ARG A 64 13.01 1.17 13.04
N THR A 65 13.59 0.35 13.89
CA THR A 65 13.48 -1.11 13.75
C THR A 65 12.03 -1.56 13.82
N TYR A 66 11.27 -0.99 14.74
CA TYR A 66 9.86 -1.30 14.87
C TYR A 66 9.06 -0.83 13.64
N ALA A 67 9.30 0.42 13.20
CA ALA A 67 8.62 0.96 12.02
C ALA A 67 8.90 0.10 10.78
N GLU A 68 10.13 -0.35 10.62
CA GLU A 68 10.53 -1.22 9.51
C GLU A 68 9.80 -2.56 9.55
N LYS A 69 9.67 -3.16 10.73
CA LYS A 69 8.90 -4.40 10.90
C LYS A 69 7.44 -4.24 10.51
N VAL A 70 6.82 -3.12 10.90
CA VAL A 70 5.43 -2.84 10.55
C VAL A 70 5.28 -2.74 9.03
N LEU A 71 6.16 -1.98 8.36
CA LEU A 71 6.07 -1.81 6.92
C LEU A 71 6.41 -3.09 6.15
N GLN A 72 7.37 -3.88 6.62
CA GLN A 72 7.68 -5.18 6.01
C GLN A 72 6.50 -6.14 6.13
N ALA A 73 5.85 -6.17 7.28
CA ALA A 73 4.67 -7.00 7.48
C ALA A 73 3.50 -6.53 6.60
N ALA A 74 3.32 -5.22 6.45
CA ALA A 74 2.32 -4.65 5.55
C ALA A 74 2.60 -5.01 4.10
N GLU A 75 3.86 -4.94 3.68
CA GLU A 75 4.28 -5.33 2.32
C GLU A 75 3.99 -6.80 2.04
N THR A 76 4.35 -7.68 2.96
CA THR A 76 4.09 -9.11 2.83
C THR A 76 2.59 -9.38 2.74
N HIS A 77 1.80 -8.73 3.58
CA HIS A 77 0.35 -8.88 3.56
C HIS A 77 -0.26 -8.39 2.25
N ALA A 78 0.21 -7.24 1.74
CA ALA A 78 -0.21 -6.72 0.45
C ALA A 78 0.14 -7.68 -0.69
N ALA A 79 1.34 -8.24 -0.68
CA ALA A 79 1.77 -9.21 -1.68
C ALA A 79 0.89 -10.45 -1.67
N ASP A 80 0.53 -10.95 -0.49
CA ASP A 80 -0.36 -12.10 -0.35
C ASP A 80 -1.76 -11.81 -0.89
N LEU A 81 -2.27 -10.60 -0.64
CA LEU A 81 -3.60 -10.19 -1.09
C LEU A 81 -3.65 -9.95 -2.61
N LEU A 82 -2.62 -9.35 -3.15
CA LEU A 82 -2.61 -8.85 -4.52
C LEU A 82 -2.01 -9.82 -5.55
N GLY A 83 -1.08 -10.67 -5.11
CA GLY A 83 -0.37 -11.56 -6.02
C GLY A 83 0.29 -10.78 -7.16
N GLY A 84 0.07 -11.20 -8.39
CA GLY A 84 0.65 -10.57 -9.59
C GLY A 84 0.17 -9.14 -9.86
N THR A 85 -0.88 -8.69 -9.18
CA THR A 85 -1.35 -7.31 -9.26
C THR A 85 -0.34 -6.33 -8.65
N LEU A 86 0.42 -6.77 -7.66
CA LEU A 86 1.52 -5.99 -7.10
C LEU A 86 2.73 -6.09 -8.02
N ARG A 87 3.11 -4.97 -8.66
CA ARG A 87 4.18 -4.93 -9.65
C ARG A 87 5.52 -4.54 -9.06
N ALA A 88 5.49 -3.62 -8.11
CA ALA A 88 6.71 -3.14 -7.46
C ALA A 88 6.39 -2.60 -6.09
N SER A 89 7.36 -2.59 -5.21
CA SER A 89 7.26 -1.94 -3.91
C SER A 89 8.61 -1.32 -3.55
N GLY A 90 8.55 -0.29 -2.71
CA GLY A 90 9.75 0.37 -2.23
C GLY A 90 9.47 1.02 -0.88
N MET A 91 10.53 1.22 -0.12
CA MET A 91 10.43 1.78 1.22
C MET A 91 11.39 2.95 1.35
N GLU A 92 10.91 4.03 1.95
CA GLU A 92 11.76 5.20 2.22
C GLU A 92 11.45 5.77 3.59
N TRP A 93 12.38 6.56 4.10
CA TRP A 93 12.31 7.14 5.44
C TRP A 93 12.37 8.66 5.36
N LEU A 94 11.49 9.30 6.09
CA LEU A 94 11.43 10.77 6.15
C LEU A 94 12.13 11.32 7.39
#